data_d2f6700ec0d7997f104108b8a58ce50c
#
_entry.id   d2f6700ec0d7997f104108b8a58ce50c
#
_cell.length_a   1.000
_cell.length_b   1.000
_cell.length_c   1.000
_cell.angle_alpha   90.00
_cell.angle_beta   90.00
_cell.angle_gamma   90.00
#
_symmetry.space_group_name_H-M   'P 1'
#
loop_
_entity.id
_entity.type
_entity.pdbx_description
1 polymer ?
#
loop_
_entity_poly.entity_id
_entity_poly.type
_entity_poly.pdbx_seq_one_letter_code
_entity_poly.pdbx_strand_id
1 'polypeptide(L)'
;MKVEIEDVLFWMDAIRNSEDRYRTLESFWKGQVRSKVWLSDQLNNWYIGLKDIVIFGGWNGVLASILFNVRPDIKSITSVDIDPTCEEIANTVNKRYEMEGKFKAVTADMCNYKYNAHLVINTSCEHITQQQYETWLSNIPEQAMIVLQSNDYFELDEHIRCATDLEDFVEMSKINVTWKAELQTEKYKRFMLIGQKIMD
;
A
#
# COMPACT_ATOMS: atom_id res chain seq x y z
N MET A 1 11.78 -14.43 1.64
CA MET A 1 12.24 -13.02 1.77
C MET A 1 13.56 -13.03 2.53
N LYS A 2 14.59 -12.39 1.99
CA LYS A 2 15.89 -12.19 2.67
C LYS A 2 15.98 -10.70 3.01
N VAL A 3 16.06 -10.35 4.28
CA VAL A 3 16.21 -8.96 4.75
C VAL A 3 17.70 -8.70 4.97
N GLU A 4 18.22 -7.62 4.38
CA GLU A 4 19.60 -7.21 4.60
C GLU A 4 19.71 -6.50 5.97
N ILE A 5 20.87 -6.64 6.61
CA ILE A 5 21.07 -6.08 7.96
C ILE A 5 20.96 -4.56 7.98
N GLU A 6 21.39 -3.89 6.91
CA GLU A 6 21.28 -2.45 6.74
C GLU A 6 19.82 -1.98 6.77
N ASP A 7 18.90 -2.73 6.15
CA ASP A 7 17.47 -2.39 6.19
C ASP A 7 16.94 -2.42 7.61
N VAL A 8 17.37 -3.42 8.42
CA VAL A 8 16.97 -3.51 9.84
C VAL A 8 17.48 -2.31 10.63
N LEU A 9 18.72 -1.87 10.38
CA LEU A 9 19.29 -0.70 11.04
C LEU A 9 18.51 0.58 10.69
N PHE A 10 18.14 0.78 9.43
CA PHE A 10 17.30 1.90 9.01
C PHE A 10 15.91 1.85 9.64
N TRP A 11 15.30 0.66 9.78
CA TRP A 11 14.01 0.52 10.48
C TRP A 11 14.12 0.92 11.95
N MET A 12 15.21 0.50 12.63
CA MET A 12 15.46 0.89 14.03
C MET A 12 15.70 2.40 14.15
N ASP A 13 16.42 3.00 13.23
CA ASP A 13 16.65 4.45 13.19
C ASP A 13 15.34 5.21 12.94
N ALA A 14 14.49 4.74 12.03
CA ALA A 14 13.17 5.32 11.78
C ALA A 14 12.31 5.33 13.05
N ILE A 15 12.26 4.21 13.80
CA ILE A 15 11.53 4.12 15.06
C ILE A 15 12.16 5.03 16.12
N ARG A 16 13.48 5.00 16.26
CA ARG A 16 14.22 5.74 17.30
C ARG A 16 14.09 7.25 17.15
N ASN A 17 14.12 7.74 15.92
CA ASN A 17 14.15 9.17 15.58
C ASN A 17 12.76 9.75 15.34
N SER A 18 11.71 8.91 15.23
CA SER A 18 10.33 9.37 15.07
C SER A 18 9.86 10.16 16.31
N GLU A 19 9.10 11.23 16.08
CA GLU A 19 8.41 11.97 17.15
C GLU A 19 7.38 11.08 17.85
N ASP A 20 6.60 10.27 17.10
CA ASP A 20 5.71 9.24 17.63
C ASP A 20 6.27 7.83 17.36
N ARG A 21 7.15 7.41 18.27
CA ARG A 21 7.80 6.09 18.18
C ARG A 21 6.80 4.93 18.26
N TYR A 22 5.73 5.10 19.03
CA TYR A 22 4.73 4.06 19.19
C TYR A 22 3.96 3.86 17.88
N ARG A 23 3.46 4.92 17.28
CA ARG A 23 2.79 4.89 15.98
C ARG A 23 3.70 4.33 14.88
N THR A 24 5.00 4.69 14.91
CA THR A 24 5.96 4.15 13.96
C THR A 24 6.18 2.66 14.16
N LEU A 25 6.27 2.19 15.43
CA LEU A 25 6.39 0.78 15.76
C LEU A 25 5.16 -0.03 15.31
N GLU A 26 3.95 0.55 15.41
CA GLU A 26 2.70 -0.09 14.95
C GLU A 26 2.73 -0.43 13.45
N SER A 27 3.46 0.33 12.62
CA SER A 27 3.60 0.01 11.19
C SER A 27 4.34 -1.30 10.93
N PHE A 28 5.14 -1.76 11.90
CA PHE A 28 5.86 -3.05 11.89
C PHE A 28 5.13 -4.14 12.68
N TRP A 29 3.92 -3.86 13.20
CA TRP A 29 3.17 -4.84 13.96
C TRP A 29 2.81 -6.07 13.12
N LYS A 30 2.77 -7.24 13.77
CA LYS A 30 2.53 -8.55 13.13
C LYS A 30 1.35 -8.55 12.14
N GLY A 31 0.21 -7.95 12.51
CA GLY A 31 -0.98 -7.87 11.66
C GLY A 31 -0.75 -7.06 10.39
N GLN A 32 -0.08 -5.90 10.53
CA GLN A 32 0.27 -5.03 9.42
C GLN A 32 1.27 -5.70 8.47
N VAL A 33 2.33 -6.29 9.02
CA VAL A 33 3.35 -6.99 8.22
C VAL A 33 2.77 -8.20 7.50
N ARG A 34 1.92 -9.01 8.17
CA ARG A 34 1.28 -10.19 7.53
C ARG A 34 0.42 -9.80 6.33
N SER A 35 -0.37 -8.74 6.44
CA SER A 35 -1.17 -8.23 5.32
C SER A 35 -0.31 -7.80 4.13
N LYS A 36 0.81 -7.12 4.40
CA LYS A 36 1.76 -6.66 3.37
C LYS A 36 2.55 -7.82 2.73
N VAL A 37 2.96 -8.80 3.52
CA VAL A 37 3.58 -10.04 3.00
C VAL A 37 2.60 -10.82 2.13
N TRP A 38 1.34 -10.98 2.58
CA TRP A 38 0.30 -11.63 1.80
C TRP A 38 0.08 -10.94 0.44
N LEU A 39 0.03 -9.59 0.41
CA LEU A 39 -0.05 -8.83 -0.84
C LEU A 39 1.17 -9.12 -1.73
N SER A 40 2.36 -9.05 -1.17
CA SER A 40 3.61 -9.30 -1.89
C SER A 40 3.66 -10.72 -2.48
N ASP A 41 3.21 -11.73 -1.72
CA ASP A 41 3.17 -13.13 -2.18
C ASP A 41 2.18 -13.30 -3.34
N GLN A 42 1.03 -12.61 -3.30
CA GLN A 42 0.10 -12.65 -4.43
C GLN A 42 0.66 -11.98 -5.67
N LEU A 43 1.34 -10.86 -5.54
CA LEU A 43 1.99 -10.20 -6.68
C LEU A 43 3.08 -11.06 -7.34
N ASN A 44 3.72 -11.97 -6.59
CA ASN A 44 4.68 -12.91 -7.16
C ASN A 44 4.05 -13.92 -8.12
N ASN A 45 2.77 -14.21 -7.96
CA ASN A 45 2.03 -15.12 -8.84
C ASN A 45 1.61 -14.44 -10.16
N TRP A 46 1.72 -13.12 -10.22
CA TRP A 46 1.40 -12.35 -11.40
C TRP A 46 2.70 -11.94 -12.11
N TYR A 47 2.90 -12.48 -13.31
CA TYR A 47 4.04 -12.11 -14.16
C TYR A 47 3.82 -10.72 -14.74
N ILE A 48 4.14 -9.71 -13.94
CA ILE A 48 4.04 -8.31 -14.33
C ILE A 48 5.46 -7.76 -14.33
N GLY A 49 5.85 -7.15 -15.43
CA GLY A 49 7.04 -6.30 -15.43
C GLY A 49 6.78 -5.08 -14.55
N LEU A 50 6.88 -5.26 -13.24
CA LEU A 50 6.61 -4.24 -12.22
C LEU A 50 7.72 -3.18 -12.24
N LYS A 51 7.65 -2.28 -13.24
CA LYS A 51 8.69 -1.26 -13.37
C LYS A 51 8.48 -0.13 -12.38
N ASP A 52 7.35 0.54 -12.46
CA ASP A 52 7.07 1.74 -11.69
C ASP A 52 5.76 1.52 -10.90
N ILE A 53 5.85 1.63 -9.59
CA ILE A 53 4.75 1.37 -8.65
C ILE A 53 4.42 2.66 -7.89
N VAL A 54 3.14 2.93 -7.69
CA VAL A 54 2.66 3.95 -6.75
C VAL A 54 1.81 3.28 -5.68
N ILE A 55 2.14 3.54 -4.42
CA ILE A 55 1.41 3.06 -3.25
C ILE A 55 0.72 4.26 -2.59
N PHE A 56 -0.60 4.20 -2.47
CA PHE A 56 -1.41 5.18 -1.76
C PHE A 56 -1.79 4.68 -0.36
N GLY A 57 -1.85 5.59 0.60
CA GLY A 57 -1.94 5.24 2.01
C GLY A 57 -0.69 4.45 2.42
N GLY A 58 0.48 4.88 1.94
CA GLY A 58 1.73 4.15 2.10
C GLY A 58 2.30 4.17 3.51
N TRP A 59 1.77 5.09 4.36
CA TRP A 59 2.16 5.25 5.75
C TRP A 59 3.69 5.33 5.88
N ASN A 60 4.28 4.55 6.78
CA ASN A 60 5.74 4.53 7.04
C ASN A 60 6.55 3.70 6.01
N GLY A 61 6.00 3.42 4.81
CA GLY A 61 6.74 2.81 3.71
C GLY A 61 7.10 1.33 3.86
N VAL A 62 6.56 0.62 4.88
CA VAL A 62 6.92 -0.79 5.15
C VAL A 62 6.55 -1.72 4.00
N LEU A 63 5.43 -1.47 3.29
CA LEU A 63 5.07 -2.28 2.12
C LEU A 63 6.13 -2.15 1.01
N ALA A 64 6.63 -0.94 0.75
CA ALA A 64 7.66 -0.72 -0.26
C ALA A 64 8.94 -1.50 0.07
N SER A 65 9.37 -1.48 1.33
CA SER A 65 10.53 -2.24 1.80
C SER A 65 10.36 -3.75 1.60
N ILE A 66 9.17 -4.29 1.90
CA ILE A 66 8.86 -5.71 1.66
C ILE A 66 8.92 -6.03 0.16
N LEU A 67 8.30 -5.20 -0.69
CA LEU A 67 8.26 -5.40 -2.14
C LEU A 67 9.67 -5.41 -2.75
N PHE A 68 10.52 -4.47 -2.41
CA PHE A 68 11.90 -4.45 -2.90
C PHE A 68 12.71 -5.68 -2.47
N ASN A 69 12.49 -6.19 -1.25
CA ASN A 69 13.19 -7.38 -0.75
C ASN A 69 12.72 -8.68 -1.42
N VAL A 70 11.51 -8.71 -1.98
CA VAL A 70 10.95 -9.90 -2.65
C VAL A 70 11.08 -9.80 -4.16
N ARG A 71 11.00 -8.60 -4.73
CA ARG A 71 10.98 -8.31 -6.16
C ARG A 71 12.12 -7.35 -6.55
N PRO A 72 13.33 -7.86 -6.77
CA PRO A 72 14.49 -7.04 -7.16
C PRO A 72 14.36 -6.42 -8.57
N ASP A 73 13.40 -6.88 -9.37
CA ASP A 73 13.07 -6.36 -10.70
C ASP A 73 12.26 -5.05 -10.67
N ILE A 74 11.75 -4.64 -9.51
CA ILE A 74 11.07 -3.34 -9.35
C ILE A 74 12.07 -2.21 -9.61
N LYS A 75 11.68 -1.32 -10.54
CA LYS A 75 12.51 -0.17 -10.91
C LYS A 75 12.33 0.99 -9.94
N SER A 76 11.08 1.32 -9.61
CA SER A 76 10.79 2.42 -8.69
C SER A 76 9.49 2.20 -7.91
N ILE A 77 9.47 2.72 -6.68
CA ILE A 77 8.25 2.83 -5.86
C ILE A 77 8.13 4.28 -5.36
N THR A 78 6.97 4.88 -5.60
CA THR A 78 6.56 6.12 -4.94
C THR A 78 5.50 5.79 -3.90
N SER A 79 5.75 6.14 -2.64
CA SER A 79 4.80 5.99 -1.53
C SER A 79 4.14 7.33 -1.25
N VAL A 80 2.82 7.40 -1.40
CA VAL A 80 2.04 8.63 -1.23
C VAL A 80 1.16 8.49 0.01
N ASP A 81 1.25 9.46 0.91
CA ASP A 81 0.39 9.57 2.07
C ASP A 81 -0.03 11.03 2.27
N ILE A 82 -1.22 11.25 2.83
CA ILE A 82 -1.71 12.59 3.13
C ILE A 82 -1.10 13.15 4.41
N ASP A 83 -0.64 12.28 5.31
CA ASP A 83 -0.04 12.65 6.58
C ASP A 83 1.44 13.04 6.39
N PRO A 84 1.79 14.32 6.61
CA PRO A 84 3.17 14.79 6.40
C PRO A 84 4.18 14.16 7.36
N THR A 85 3.76 13.59 8.47
CA THR A 85 4.66 12.93 9.43
C THR A 85 5.19 11.61 8.90
N CYS A 86 4.57 11.04 7.85
CA CYS A 86 4.97 9.76 7.28
C CYS A 86 6.15 9.85 6.31
N GLU A 87 6.35 10.98 5.65
CA GLU A 87 7.29 11.12 4.52
C GLU A 87 8.74 10.85 4.94
N GLU A 88 9.22 11.52 5.99
CA GLU A 88 10.59 11.34 6.48
C GLU A 88 10.81 9.91 7.02
N ILE A 89 9.82 9.38 7.76
CA ILE A 89 9.87 8.03 8.30
C ILE A 89 9.95 7.00 7.16
N ALA A 90 9.08 7.13 6.14
CA ALA A 90 9.05 6.22 5.00
C ALA A 90 10.34 6.26 4.18
N ASN A 91 10.94 7.44 3.99
CA ASN A 91 12.25 7.58 3.36
C ASN A 91 13.37 6.93 4.20
N THR A 92 13.33 7.08 5.53
CA THR A 92 14.30 6.43 6.42
C THR A 92 14.15 4.91 6.39
N VAL A 93 12.92 4.38 6.46
CA VAL A 93 12.64 2.92 6.36
C VAL A 93 13.17 2.33 5.04
N ASN A 94 13.13 3.11 3.96
CA ASN A 94 13.56 2.69 2.62
C ASN A 94 14.88 3.36 2.19
N LYS A 95 15.73 3.78 3.14
CA LYS A 95 16.91 4.60 2.89
C LYS A 95 17.84 4.05 1.82
N ARG A 96 18.10 2.75 1.82
CA ARG A 96 18.90 2.09 0.81
C ARG A 96 18.36 2.32 -0.61
N TYR A 97 17.07 2.15 -0.79
CA TYR A 97 16.40 2.30 -2.10
C TYR A 97 16.23 3.77 -2.49
N GLU A 98 16.08 4.67 -1.52
CA GLU A 98 16.10 6.11 -1.74
C GLU A 98 17.47 6.56 -2.29
N MET A 99 18.58 6.10 -1.68
CA MET A 99 19.93 6.39 -2.14
C MET A 99 20.22 5.83 -3.55
N GLU A 100 19.57 4.73 -3.93
CA GLU A 100 19.64 4.16 -5.28
C GLU A 100 18.71 4.88 -6.28
N GLY A 101 17.94 5.87 -5.84
CA GLY A 101 16.94 6.57 -6.67
C GLY A 101 15.74 5.71 -7.03
N LYS A 102 15.51 4.62 -6.32
CA LYS A 102 14.39 3.68 -6.57
C LYS A 102 13.17 3.96 -5.70
N PHE A 103 13.32 4.66 -4.58
CA PHE A 103 12.23 4.96 -3.66
C PHE A 103 12.12 6.46 -3.41
N LYS A 104 10.90 6.92 -3.24
CA LYS A 104 10.57 8.21 -2.64
C LYS A 104 9.23 8.14 -1.93
N ALA A 105 9.14 8.79 -0.77
CA ALA A 105 7.87 9.13 -0.15
C ALA A 105 7.43 10.55 -0.56
N VAL A 106 6.14 10.80 -0.60
CA VAL A 106 5.55 12.08 -1.00
C VAL A 106 4.33 12.35 -0.15
N THR A 107 4.30 13.51 0.49
CA THR A 107 3.11 14.02 1.17
C THR A 107 2.16 14.63 0.15
N ALA A 108 1.04 13.97 -0.13
CA ALA A 108 0.04 14.46 -1.08
C ALA A 108 -1.34 13.82 -0.87
N ASP A 109 -2.38 14.55 -1.22
CA ASP A 109 -3.73 14.01 -1.36
C ASP A 109 -3.82 13.16 -2.64
N MET A 110 -4.19 11.88 -2.47
CA MET A 110 -4.32 10.92 -3.57
C MET A 110 -5.29 11.38 -4.67
N CYS A 111 -6.32 12.15 -4.31
CA CYS A 111 -7.31 12.66 -5.25
C CYS A 111 -6.72 13.70 -6.22
N ASN A 112 -5.62 14.35 -5.84
CA ASN A 112 -5.01 15.44 -6.62
C ASN A 112 -3.62 15.10 -7.15
N TYR A 113 -3.01 13.99 -6.68
CA TYR A 113 -1.67 13.60 -7.07
C TYR A 113 -1.63 13.08 -8.52
N LYS A 114 -0.76 13.64 -9.34
CA LYS A 114 -0.56 13.24 -10.74
C LYS A 114 0.68 12.37 -10.87
N TYR A 115 0.54 11.23 -11.52
CA TYR A 115 1.58 10.23 -11.66
C TYR A 115 1.38 9.39 -12.93
N ASN A 116 2.40 8.60 -13.25
CA ASN A 116 2.31 7.48 -14.18
C ASN A 116 2.87 6.23 -13.47
N ALA A 117 2.21 5.10 -13.62
CA ALA A 117 2.59 3.84 -12.99
C ALA A 117 2.11 2.64 -13.79
N HIS A 118 2.82 1.51 -13.65
CA HIS A 118 2.39 0.21 -14.18
C HIS A 118 1.52 -0.54 -13.16
N LEU A 119 1.77 -0.28 -11.88
CA LEU A 119 1.01 -0.85 -10.76
C LEU A 119 0.64 0.26 -9.77
N VAL A 120 -0.62 0.30 -9.40
CA VAL A 120 -1.16 1.20 -8.38
C VAL A 120 -1.70 0.35 -7.23
N ILE A 121 -1.24 0.64 -6.03
CA ILE A 121 -1.64 -0.09 -4.82
C ILE A 121 -2.31 0.90 -3.86
N ASN A 122 -3.48 0.54 -3.34
CA ASN A 122 -4.10 1.23 -2.22
C ASN A 122 -4.45 0.21 -1.12
N THR A 123 -3.75 0.30 0.01
CA THR A 123 -3.94 -0.58 1.16
C THR A 123 -4.76 0.04 2.28
N SER A 124 -5.39 1.19 2.01
CA SER A 124 -6.10 2.03 2.98
C SER A 124 -7.49 2.45 2.45
N CYS A 125 -8.16 1.55 1.70
CA CYS A 125 -9.45 1.86 1.10
C CYS A 125 -10.53 2.13 2.16
N GLU A 126 -10.39 1.62 3.37
CA GLU A 126 -11.29 1.82 4.49
C GLU A 126 -11.26 3.25 5.08
N HIS A 127 -10.20 4.02 4.83
CA HIS A 127 -9.99 5.36 5.43
C HIS A 127 -10.50 6.53 4.57
N ILE A 128 -11.07 6.26 3.39
CA ILE A 128 -11.53 7.29 2.46
C ILE A 128 -13.02 7.09 2.13
N THR A 129 -13.73 8.19 1.84
CA THR A 129 -15.14 8.08 1.41
C THR A 129 -15.24 7.44 0.02
N GLN A 130 -16.42 6.92 -0.33
CA GLN A 130 -16.66 6.37 -1.68
C GLN A 130 -16.41 7.44 -2.77
N GLN A 131 -16.79 8.68 -2.52
CA GLN A 131 -16.55 9.78 -3.48
C GLN A 131 -15.07 10.08 -3.67
N GLN A 132 -14.27 10.10 -2.59
CA GLN A 132 -12.82 10.27 -2.67
C GLN A 132 -12.17 9.10 -3.42
N TYR A 133 -12.61 7.86 -3.13
CA TYR A 133 -12.17 6.68 -3.82
C TYR A 133 -12.43 6.76 -5.35
N GLU A 134 -13.64 7.14 -5.77
CA GLU A 134 -13.99 7.27 -7.18
C GLU A 134 -13.21 8.40 -7.87
N THR A 135 -12.97 9.51 -7.17
CA THR A 135 -12.11 10.59 -7.66
C THR A 135 -10.68 10.10 -7.86
N TRP A 136 -10.13 9.39 -6.88
CA TRP A 136 -8.81 8.77 -7.00
C TRP A 136 -8.76 7.73 -8.12
N LEU A 137 -9.75 6.85 -8.22
CA LEU A 137 -9.85 5.84 -9.27
C LEU A 137 -9.84 6.47 -10.66
N SER A 138 -10.53 7.60 -10.85
CA SER A 138 -10.55 8.32 -12.11
C SER A 138 -9.17 8.79 -12.58
N ASN A 139 -8.27 9.08 -11.64
CA ASN A 139 -6.90 9.55 -11.90
C ASN A 139 -5.90 8.40 -12.19
N ILE A 140 -6.27 7.14 -11.99
CA ILE A 140 -5.40 6.01 -12.30
C ILE A 140 -5.18 5.89 -13.80
N PRO A 141 -3.94 5.69 -14.28
CA PRO A 141 -3.68 5.43 -15.69
C PRO A 141 -4.45 4.18 -16.18
N GLU A 142 -5.05 4.25 -17.37
CA GLU A 142 -5.91 3.19 -17.93
C GLU A 142 -5.23 1.82 -18.03
N GLN A 143 -3.94 1.82 -18.32
CA GLN A 143 -3.16 0.58 -18.49
C GLN A 143 -2.59 0.05 -17.16
N ALA A 144 -2.77 0.77 -16.06
CA ALA A 144 -2.22 0.35 -14.78
C ALA A 144 -3.00 -0.85 -14.21
N MET A 145 -2.25 -1.81 -13.67
CA MET A 145 -2.83 -2.79 -12.76
C MET A 145 -3.14 -2.12 -11.42
N ILE A 146 -4.21 -2.55 -10.79
CA ILE A 146 -4.70 -2.00 -9.52
C ILE A 146 -4.73 -3.11 -8.49
N VAL A 147 -4.16 -2.86 -7.30
CA VAL A 147 -4.30 -3.70 -6.11
C VAL A 147 -4.96 -2.89 -5.02
N LEU A 148 -6.05 -3.41 -4.49
CA LEU A 148 -6.83 -2.79 -3.43
C LEU A 148 -6.86 -3.69 -2.20
N GLN A 149 -6.75 -3.09 -1.02
CA GLN A 149 -7.07 -3.77 0.23
C GLN A 149 -8.05 -2.95 1.06
N SER A 150 -8.95 -3.66 1.74
CA SER A 150 -9.88 -3.15 2.75
C SER A 150 -10.11 -4.23 3.81
N ASN A 151 -11.03 -4.00 4.74
CA ASN A 151 -11.34 -4.93 5.82
C ASN A 151 -12.80 -4.79 6.27
N ASP A 152 -13.25 -5.69 7.18
CA ASP A 152 -14.53 -5.65 7.86
C ASP A 152 -14.45 -5.12 9.31
N TYR A 153 -13.41 -4.33 9.63
CA TYR A 153 -13.19 -3.83 10.99
C TYR A 153 -13.84 -2.46 11.19
N PHE A 154 -15.11 -2.45 11.56
CA PHE A 154 -15.94 -1.25 11.74
C PHE A 154 -15.78 -0.57 13.10
N GLU A 155 -14.92 -1.08 13.99
CA GLU A 155 -14.81 -0.60 15.37
C GLU A 155 -13.95 0.68 15.51
N LEU A 156 -13.30 1.12 14.43
CA LEU A 156 -12.47 2.33 14.42
C LEU A 156 -13.20 3.47 13.72
N ASP A 157 -13.26 4.63 14.34
CA ASP A 157 -13.94 5.81 13.80
C ASP A 157 -13.38 6.27 12.45
N GLU A 158 -12.08 6.08 12.23
CA GLU A 158 -11.42 6.39 10.96
C GLU A 158 -11.70 5.39 9.84
N HIS A 159 -12.34 4.24 10.14
CA HIS A 159 -12.73 3.24 9.17
C HIS A 159 -14.12 3.54 8.58
N ILE A 160 -14.18 4.51 7.69
CA ILE A 160 -15.44 5.05 7.16
C ILE A 160 -15.95 4.33 5.91
N ARG A 161 -15.15 3.43 5.33
CA ARG A 161 -15.48 2.69 4.11
C ARG A 161 -15.02 1.22 4.20
N CYS A 162 -15.29 0.56 5.31
CA CYS A 162 -15.16 -0.88 5.41
C CYS A 162 -16.13 -1.60 4.48
N ALA A 163 -15.80 -2.82 4.09
CA ALA A 163 -16.71 -3.73 3.39
C ALA A 163 -17.23 -4.81 4.37
N THR A 164 -18.46 -5.24 4.19
CA THR A 164 -19.05 -6.30 5.03
C THR A 164 -18.50 -7.68 4.70
N ASP A 165 -18.15 -7.89 3.44
CA ASP A 165 -17.54 -9.11 2.93
C ASP A 165 -16.76 -8.83 1.63
N LEU A 166 -16.21 -9.88 1.03
CA LEU A 166 -15.43 -9.78 -0.19
C LEU A 166 -16.25 -9.33 -1.41
N GLU A 167 -17.50 -9.76 -1.50
CA GLU A 167 -18.37 -9.39 -2.63
C GLU A 167 -18.79 -7.92 -2.54
N ASP A 168 -19.12 -7.45 -1.34
CA ASP A 168 -19.39 -6.04 -1.07
C ASP A 168 -18.17 -5.18 -1.46
N PHE A 169 -16.95 -5.62 -1.11
CA PHE A 169 -15.74 -4.91 -1.51
C PHE A 169 -15.55 -4.87 -3.04
N VAL A 170 -15.91 -5.95 -3.74
CA VAL A 170 -15.91 -5.97 -5.22
C VAL A 170 -16.86 -4.91 -5.78
N GLU A 171 -18.10 -4.83 -5.29
CA GLU A 171 -19.08 -3.84 -5.73
C GLU A 171 -18.62 -2.41 -5.46
N MET A 172 -18.08 -2.15 -4.27
CA MET A 172 -17.55 -0.85 -3.87
C MET A 172 -16.33 -0.43 -4.69
N SER A 173 -15.57 -1.37 -5.23
CA SER A 173 -14.29 -1.11 -5.91
C SER A 173 -14.45 -0.48 -7.29
N LYS A 174 -15.57 -0.70 -8.00
CA LYS A 174 -15.82 -0.20 -9.36
C LYS A 174 -14.69 -0.47 -10.36
N ILE A 175 -13.96 -1.60 -10.19
CA ILE A 175 -12.92 -2.05 -11.13
C ILE A 175 -13.31 -3.38 -11.77
N ASN A 176 -12.66 -3.70 -12.89
CA ASN A 176 -12.72 -5.02 -13.48
C ASN A 176 -11.79 -5.96 -12.68
N VAL A 177 -12.37 -6.73 -11.73
CA VAL A 177 -11.64 -7.61 -10.84
C VAL A 177 -11.24 -8.89 -11.56
N THR A 178 -9.94 -9.18 -11.63
CA THR A 178 -9.39 -10.40 -12.20
C THR A 178 -9.02 -11.42 -11.15
N TRP A 179 -8.78 -10.99 -9.91
CA TRP A 179 -8.50 -11.87 -8.78
C TRP A 179 -8.95 -11.22 -7.47
N LYS A 180 -9.45 -12.05 -6.55
CA LYS A 180 -9.87 -11.61 -5.23
C LYS A 180 -9.65 -12.70 -4.19
N ALA A 181 -9.34 -12.29 -2.96
CA ALA A 181 -9.26 -13.20 -1.80
C ALA A 181 -9.42 -12.46 -0.49
N GLU A 182 -9.61 -13.25 0.57
CA GLU A 182 -9.63 -12.76 1.95
C GLU A 182 -8.52 -13.43 2.78
N LEU A 183 -8.04 -12.70 3.77
CA LEU A 183 -7.09 -13.16 4.78
C LEU A 183 -7.73 -13.01 6.15
N GLN A 184 -7.94 -14.12 6.86
CA GLN A 184 -8.40 -14.07 8.24
C GLN A 184 -7.25 -13.60 9.15
N THR A 185 -7.46 -12.51 9.85
CA THR A 185 -6.60 -12.03 10.94
C THR A 185 -7.16 -12.48 12.29
N GLU A 186 -6.55 -12.06 13.38
CA GLU A 186 -7.03 -12.38 14.72
C GLU A 186 -8.33 -11.65 15.07
N LYS A 187 -8.57 -10.46 14.49
CA LYS A 187 -9.72 -9.61 14.85
C LYS A 187 -10.70 -9.37 13.71
N TYR A 188 -10.23 -9.37 12.47
CA TYR A 188 -11.03 -8.99 11.30
C TYR A 188 -10.55 -9.76 10.06
N LYS A 189 -11.33 -9.69 8.99
CA LYS A 189 -10.93 -10.15 7.66
C LYS A 189 -10.31 -9.00 6.87
N ARG A 190 -9.20 -9.27 6.23
CA ARG A 190 -8.60 -8.38 5.24
C ARG A 190 -8.96 -8.85 3.85
N PHE A 191 -9.54 -7.99 3.04
CA PHE A 191 -9.89 -8.26 1.65
C PHE A 191 -8.82 -7.74 0.71
N MET A 192 -8.62 -8.40 -0.42
CA MET A 192 -7.74 -7.94 -1.49
C MET A 192 -8.32 -8.21 -2.86
N LEU A 193 -8.26 -7.21 -3.72
CA LEU A 193 -8.65 -7.28 -5.12
C LEU A 193 -7.45 -6.93 -6.00
N ILE A 194 -7.32 -7.64 -7.12
CA ILE A 194 -6.41 -7.29 -8.21
C ILE A 194 -7.24 -7.14 -9.48
N GLY A 195 -7.02 -6.08 -10.23
CA GLY A 195 -7.80 -5.81 -11.43
C GLY A 195 -7.28 -4.61 -12.22
N GLN A 196 -8.14 -4.05 -13.04
CA GLN A 196 -7.88 -2.86 -13.87
C GLN A 196 -9.11 -1.95 -13.87
N LYS A 197 -8.96 -0.71 -14.31
CA LYS A 197 -10.13 0.15 -14.55
C LYS A 197 -11.09 -0.51 -15.54
N ILE A 198 -12.38 -0.28 -15.33
CA ILE A 198 -13.39 -0.56 -16.37
C ILE A 198 -13.12 0.43 -17.48
N MET A 199 -12.89 -0.06 -18.68
CA MET A 199 -12.80 0.79 -19.88
C MET A 199 -14.21 0.98 -20.44
N ASP A 200 -14.57 2.24 -20.68
CA ASP A 200 -15.83 2.62 -21.35
C ASP A 200 -15.84 2.19 -22.80
#